data_5c66875ce3d188d985bb7cf6b6f7d51c
#
_entry.id   5c66875ce3d188d985bb7cf6b6f7d51c
#
_cell.length_a   1.000
_cell.length_b   1.000
_cell.length_c   1.000
_cell.angle_alpha   90.00
_cell.angle_beta   90.00
_cell.angle_gamma   90.00
#
_symmetry.space_group_name_H-M   'P 1'
#
loop_
_entity.id
_entity.type
_entity.pdbx_description
1 polymer ?
#
loop_
_entity_poly.entity_id
_entity_poly.type
_entity_poly.pdbx_seq_one_letter_code
_entity_poly.pdbx_strand_id
1 'polypeptide(L)'
;MISRTLTRRSLQTRLALAYAAGIYTAGVFVLVLVAVPLASVQVTTPEGHPSSSAITETGPGIGLPQLLTGSAVALVVLIPLALALGWFVAGRFLHPLRAITATAKIISAGNLHRRLDLGEPTDELTELGHTLDDLFARLQASFDAQRHFVANASHELRTPLAGLRTLLEVALADPDADVEALRSACREAVALGEHQERLVQALLALATSERGVTRWDTLDLAHVVEGVLASRRDQAKETGIDLAEHLTPAVTAGDPRLIESLVANLIDNAIRHNHADGHVEVTTRTSGTRVALTVTNSGPVIPGDRIPSLFQPFQKLAPERHGRRDGYGLGLAIVNAVTHAHHAALTAGARPEGGLSVTVRFAHGSHPNHP
;
A
#
# COMPACT_ATOMS: atom_id res chain seq x y z
N MET A 1 29.77 -37.31 19.57
CA MET A 1 29.34 -35.93 19.35
C MET A 1 27.83 -35.87 19.58
N ILE A 2 27.39 -35.69 20.84
CA ILE A 2 26.01 -35.83 21.26
C ILE A 2 25.39 -34.42 21.15
N SER A 3 24.58 -34.24 20.11
CA SER A 3 23.80 -33.00 19.86
C SER A 3 22.72 -32.84 20.95
N ARG A 4 22.87 -31.84 21.82
CA ARG A 4 21.87 -31.38 22.77
C ARG A 4 20.69 -30.81 22.00
N THR A 5 19.67 -31.60 21.72
CA THR A 5 18.31 -31.14 21.38
C THR A 5 17.69 -30.59 22.64
N LEU A 6 17.96 -29.32 22.95
CA LEU A 6 17.14 -28.53 23.85
C LEU A 6 15.77 -28.40 23.20
N THR A 7 14.84 -29.24 23.62
CA THR A 7 13.41 -29.10 23.32
C THR A 7 12.97 -27.72 23.77
N ARG A 8 12.85 -26.78 22.79
CA ARG A 8 12.23 -25.47 23.03
C ARG A 8 10.77 -25.73 23.46
N ARG A 9 10.53 -25.71 24.78
CA ARG A 9 9.18 -25.75 25.33
C ARG A 9 8.38 -24.67 24.61
N SER A 10 7.21 -25.03 24.08
CA SER A 10 6.36 -24.07 23.33
C SER A 10 6.05 -22.87 24.21
N LEU A 11 5.88 -21.70 23.62
CA LEU A 11 5.56 -20.47 24.35
C LEU A 11 4.31 -20.68 25.24
N GLN A 12 3.37 -21.50 24.78
CA GLN A 12 2.18 -21.89 25.55
C GLN A 12 2.54 -22.61 26.84
N THR A 13 3.46 -23.60 26.82
CA THR A 13 3.89 -24.34 28.00
C THR A 13 4.58 -23.44 29.02
N ARG A 14 5.37 -22.47 28.55
CA ARG A 14 6.05 -21.51 29.42
C ARG A 14 5.06 -20.53 30.09
N LEU A 15 4.11 -20.00 29.31
CA LEU A 15 3.05 -19.14 29.85
C LEU A 15 2.11 -19.90 30.77
N ALA A 16 1.66 -21.11 30.39
CA ALA A 16 0.81 -21.94 31.24
C ALA A 16 1.47 -22.22 32.59
N LEU A 17 2.77 -22.55 32.61
CA LEU A 17 3.53 -22.77 33.84
C LEU A 17 3.68 -21.48 34.66
N ALA A 18 3.91 -20.32 34.03
CA ALA A 18 3.98 -19.04 34.72
C ALA A 18 2.66 -18.64 35.38
N TYR A 19 1.53 -18.79 34.67
CA TYR A 19 0.19 -18.57 35.23
C TYR A 19 -0.13 -19.56 36.35
N ALA A 20 0.16 -20.86 36.15
CA ALA A 20 -0.03 -21.88 37.18
C ALA A 20 0.78 -21.59 38.45
N ALA A 21 2.04 -21.19 38.30
CA ALA A 21 2.88 -20.77 39.43
C ALA A 21 2.31 -19.54 40.15
N GLY A 22 1.84 -18.52 39.40
CA GLY A 22 1.20 -17.34 39.97
C GLY A 22 -0.07 -17.68 40.73
N ILE A 23 -0.95 -18.51 40.18
CA ILE A 23 -2.19 -18.96 40.84
C ILE A 23 -1.87 -19.77 42.12
N TYR A 24 -0.88 -20.69 42.03
CA TYR A 24 -0.46 -21.50 43.14
C TYR A 24 0.13 -20.65 44.27
N THR A 25 1.03 -19.71 44.00
CA THR A 25 1.62 -18.80 45.00
C THR A 25 0.56 -17.91 45.66
N ALA A 26 -0.40 -17.40 44.87
CA ALA A 26 -1.51 -16.63 45.40
C ALA A 26 -2.40 -17.48 46.32
N GLY A 27 -2.68 -18.73 45.94
CA GLY A 27 -3.45 -19.69 46.74
C GLY A 27 -2.74 -20.04 48.07
N VAL A 28 -1.43 -20.28 48.02
CA VAL A 28 -0.59 -20.49 49.21
C VAL A 28 -0.66 -19.27 50.13
N PHE A 29 -0.51 -18.06 49.57
CA PHE A 29 -0.56 -16.82 50.36
C PHE A 29 -1.90 -16.64 51.07
N VAL A 30 -3.02 -16.86 50.38
CA VAL A 30 -4.37 -16.80 50.95
C VAL A 30 -4.54 -17.85 52.05
N LEU A 31 -4.05 -19.08 51.83
CA LEU A 31 -4.15 -20.15 52.83
C LEU A 31 -3.35 -19.82 54.07
N VAL A 32 -2.15 -19.28 53.98
CA VAL A 32 -1.34 -18.81 55.10
C VAL A 32 -2.04 -17.66 55.85
N LEU A 33 -2.60 -16.68 55.11
CA LEU A 33 -3.31 -15.54 55.71
C LEU A 33 -4.53 -15.99 56.52
N VAL A 34 -5.19 -17.06 56.14
CA VAL A 34 -6.36 -17.62 56.85
C VAL A 34 -5.92 -18.55 57.99
N ALA A 35 -4.93 -19.41 57.75
CA ALA A 35 -4.51 -20.43 58.74
C ALA A 35 -3.77 -19.81 59.97
N VAL A 36 -2.96 -18.77 59.75
CA VAL A 36 -2.19 -18.15 60.89
C VAL A 36 -3.07 -17.57 61.97
N PRO A 37 -4.08 -16.71 61.69
CA PRO A 37 -4.95 -16.19 62.75
C PRO A 37 -5.82 -17.29 63.40
N LEU A 38 -6.27 -18.30 62.63
CA LEU A 38 -7.02 -19.44 63.24
C LEU A 38 -6.16 -20.26 64.21
N ALA A 39 -4.87 -20.45 63.90
CA ALA A 39 -3.93 -21.12 64.79
C ALA A 39 -3.59 -20.30 66.05
N SER A 40 -3.55 -18.98 65.94
CA SER A 40 -3.25 -18.09 67.07
C SER A 40 -4.38 -17.95 68.09
N VAL A 41 -5.62 -18.16 67.66
CA VAL A 41 -6.79 -18.10 68.60
C VAL A 41 -6.80 -19.24 69.60
N GLN A 42 -6.10 -20.36 69.39
CA GLN A 42 -6.10 -21.57 70.24
C GLN A 42 -5.06 -21.53 71.39
N VAL A 43 -4.21 -20.52 71.51
CA VAL A 43 -3.06 -20.49 72.45
C VAL A 43 -3.34 -19.65 73.73
N THR A 44 -4.49 -19.05 73.87
CA THR A 44 -4.83 -18.30 75.12
C THR A 44 -5.59 -19.18 76.09
N THR A 45 -4.89 -20.07 76.83
CA THR A 45 -5.37 -20.63 78.09
C THR A 45 -4.94 -19.71 79.20
N PRO A 46 -5.87 -19.12 79.97
CA PRO A 46 -5.47 -18.45 81.20
C PRO A 46 -5.18 -19.52 82.28
N GLU A 47 -3.93 -19.63 82.72
CA GLU A 47 -3.63 -20.26 84.04
C GLU A 47 -4.19 -19.41 85.15
N GLY A 48 -5.10 -19.98 85.96
CA GLY A 48 -5.39 -19.33 87.28
C GLY A 48 -6.83 -19.49 87.75
N HIS A 49 -7.00 -20.42 88.73
CA HIS A 49 -7.98 -20.61 89.78
C HIS A 49 -9.22 -21.51 89.54
N PRO A 50 -9.43 -22.51 90.42
CA PRO A 50 -10.58 -23.40 90.41
C PRO A 50 -11.73 -22.81 91.20
N SER A 51 -12.77 -22.39 90.54
CA SER A 51 -14.11 -22.39 91.15
C SER A 51 -15.22 -22.15 90.15
N SER A 52 -16.23 -23.01 90.33
CA SER A 52 -17.59 -22.84 89.81
C SER A 52 -17.85 -23.24 88.32
N SER A 53 -18.57 -24.37 88.25
CA SER A 53 -19.46 -24.86 87.24
C SER A 53 -19.90 -23.82 86.18
N ALA A 54 -19.16 -23.69 85.10
CA ALA A 54 -19.60 -23.08 83.88
C ALA A 54 -19.73 -24.15 82.83
N ILE A 55 -20.90 -24.29 82.29
CA ILE A 55 -21.22 -25.13 81.16
C ILE A 55 -20.32 -24.69 79.99
N THR A 56 -19.25 -25.44 79.75
CA THR A 56 -18.38 -25.22 78.57
C THR A 56 -19.10 -25.77 77.37
N GLU A 57 -19.79 -24.92 76.63
CA GLU A 57 -20.13 -25.23 75.26
C GLU A 57 -18.80 -25.40 74.49
N THR A 58 -18.37 -26.65 74.43
CA THR A 58 -17.26 -27.07 73.58
C THR A 58 -17.79 -27.08 72.14
N GLY A 59 -17.77 -25.88 71.50
CA GLY A 59 -17.85 -25.86 70.04
C GLY A 59 -16.71 -26.72 69.48
N PRO A 60 -16.86 -27.44 68.39
CA PRO A 60 -15.80 -28.26 67.82
C PRO A 60 -14.70 -27.33 67.30
N GLY A 61 -13.77 -26.99 68.18
CA GLY A 61 -12.54 -26.26 67.79
C GLY A 61 -11.75 -27.15 66.84
N ILE A 62 -11.50 -26.65 65.65
CA ILE A 62 -10.69 -27.35 64.64
C ILE A 62 -9.26 -27.46 65.22
N GLY A 63 -8.86 -28.68 65.61
CA GLY A 63 -7.54 -28.91 66.20
C GLY A 63 -6.42 -28.62 65.17
N LEU A 64 -5.24 -28.25 65.69
CA LEU A 64 -4.05 -27.99 64.87
C LEU A 64 -3.76 -29.11 63.82
N PRO A 65 -3.90 -30.40 64.16
CA PRO A 65 -3.74 -31.50 63.17
C PRO A 65 -4.75 -31.45 62.00
N GLN A 66 -6.00 -31.05 62.30
CA GLN A 66 -7.06 -30.94 61.25
C GLN A 66 -6.83 -29.72 60.37
N LEU A 67 -6.33 -28.63 60.89
CA LEU A 67 -5.90 -27.47 60.08
C LEU A 67 -4.73 -27.80 59.17
N LEU A 68 -3.71 -28.51 59.68
CA LEU A 68 -2.55 -28.92 58.87
C LEU A 68 -2.92 -29.91 57.78
N THR A 69 -3.78 -30.94 58.12
CA THR A 69 -4.22 -31.90 57.12
C THR A 69 -5.13 -31.26 56.07
N GLY A 70 -6.06 -30.40 56.46
CA GLY A 70 -6.92 -29.63 55.54
C GLY A 70 -6.13 -28.73 54.62
N SER A 71 -5.12 -28.03 55.16
CA SER A 71 -4.21 -27.16 54.35
C SER A 71 -3.39 -28.01 53.37
N ALA A 72 -2.86 -29.15 53.79
CA ALA A 72 -2.11 -30.05 52.89
C ALA A 72 -2.98 -30.59 51.76
N VAL A 73 -4.20 -31.00 52.02
CA VAL A 73 -5.15 -31.46 51.01
C VAL A 73 -5.51 -30.32 50.05
N ALA A 74 -5.78 -29.13 50.55
CA ALA A 74 -6.07 -27.96 49.73
C ALA A 74 -4.90 -27.60 48.75
N LEU A 75 -3.66 -27.66 49.22
CA LEU A 75 -2.47 -27.42 48.42
C LEU A 75 -2.30 -28.48 47.32
N VAL A 76 -2.55 -29.77 47.65
CA VAL A 76 -2.47 -30.86 46.64
C VAL A 76 -3.54 -30.71 45.55
N VAL A 77 -4.77 -30.30 45.93
CA VAL A 77 -5.86 -30.05 44.96
C VAL A 77 -5.63 -28.81 44.14
N LEU A 78 -4.97 -27.78 44.72
CA LEU A 78 -4.69 -26.54 44.01
C LEU A 78 -3.70 -26.70 42.83
N ILE A 79 -2.79 -27.70 42.89
CA ILE A 79 -1.81 -27.95 41.82
C ILE A 79 -2.47 -28.27 40.47
N PRO A 80 -3.29 -29.33 40.35
CA PRO A 80 -3.92 -29.67 39.07
C PRO A 80 -4.89 -28.58 38.60
N LEU A 81 -5.57 -27.89 39.53
CA LEU A 81 -6.48 -26.81 39.20
C LEU A 81 -5.71 -25.60 38.61
N ALA A 82 -4.59 -25.22 39.23
CA ALA A 82 -3.72 -24.12 38.74
C ALA A 82 -3.12 -24.47 37.37
N LEU A 83 -2.69 -25.71 37.15
CA LEU A 83 -2.18 -26.19 35.86
C LEU A 83 -3.27 -26.17 34.79
N ALA A 84 -4.48 -26.68 35.10
CA ALA A 84 -5.60 -26.69 34.15
C ALA A 84 -6.01 -25.27 33.75
N LEU A 85 -6.14 -24.35 34.72
CA LEU A 85 -6.52 -22.96 34.48
C LEU A 85 -5.42 -22.22 33.71
N GLY A 86 -4.14 -22.40 34.09
CA GLY A 86 -3.00 -21.82 33.39
C GLY A 86 -2.91 -22.27 31.94
N TRP A 87 -3.19 -23.56 31.68
CA TRP A 87 -3.23 -24.12 30.31
C TRP A 87 -4.38 -23.55 29.47
N PHE A 88 -5.56 -23.42 30.07
CA PHE A 88 -6.75 -22.85 29.43
C PHE A 88 -6.52 -21.38 29.05
N VAL A 89 -6.05 -20.57 30.00
CA VAL A 89 -5.76 -19.14 29.79
C VAL A 89 -4.68 -18.97 28.71
N ALA A 90 -3.55 -19.67 28.83
CA ALA A 90 -2.47 -19.59 27.85
C ALA A 90 -2.92 -20.03 26.44
N GLY A 91 -3.78 -21.06 26.36
CA GLY A 91 -4.35 -21.52 25.08
C GLY A 91 -5.22 -20.46 24.42
N ARG A 92 -6.12 -19.85 25.19
CA ARG A 92 -7.02 -18.80 24.70
C ARG A 92 -6.28 -17.57 24.19
N PHE A 93 -5.28 -17.08 24.92
CA PHE A 93 -4.49 -15.90 24.51
C PHE A 93 -3.56 -16.17 23.32
N LEU A 94 -3.08 -17.40 23.14
CA LEU A 94 -2.18 -17.73 22.04
C LEU A 94 -2.89 -18.21 20.79
N HIS A 95 -4.18 -18.46 20.83
CA HIS A 95 -4.94 -18.93 19.68
C HIS A 95 -4.92 -17.92 18.50
N PRO A 96 -5.20 -16.61 18.69
CA PRO A 96 -5.13 -15.61 17.63
C PRO A 96 -3.72 -15.50 17.03
N LEU A 97 -2.68 -15.49 17.87
CA LEU A 97 -1.29 -15.40 17.42
C LEU A 97 -0.86 -16.60 16.54
N ARG A 98 -1.38 -17.79 16.84
CA ARG A 98 -1.16 -18.99 15.99
C ARG A 98 -1.89 -18.90 14.67
N ALA A 99 -3.12 -18.39 14.67
CA ALA A 99 -3.88 -18.16 13.45
C ALA A 99 -3.14 -17.16 12.55
N ILE A 100 -2.70 -16.03 13.09
CA ILE A 100 -1.89 -15.02 12.38
C ILE A 100 -0.63 -15.67 11.78
N THR A 101 0.13 -16.41 12.59
CA THR A 101 1.39 -17.03 12.14
C THR A 101 1.15 -18.11 11.07
N ALA A 102 0.10 -18.89 11.19
CA ALA A 102 -0.26 -19.94 10.24
C ALA A 102 -0.68 -19.31 8.90
N THR A 103 -1.54 -18.30 8.92
CA THR A 103 -2.00 -17.61 7.72
C THR A 103 -0.84 -16.85 7.05
N ALA A 104 0.00 -16.14 7.82
CA ALA A 104 1.16 -15.44 7.29
C ALA A 104 2.17 -16.37 6.59
N LYS A 105 2.33 -17.62 7.05
CA LYS A 105 3.18 -18.62 6.38
C LYS A 105 2.60 -19.16 5.07
N ILE A 106 1.28 -19.15 4.92
CA ILE A 106 0.59 -19.63 3.72
C ILE A 106 0.47 -18.51 2.69
N ILE A 107 0.47 -17.25 3.16
CA ILE A 107 0.39 -16.07 2.29
C ILE A 107 1.66 -15.99 1.45
N SER A 108 1.47 -16.06 0.14
CA SER A 108 2.47 -15.86 -0.89
C SER A 108 1.85 -14.99 -2.00
N ALA A 109 2.64 -14.56 -2.96
CA ALA A 109 2.17 -13.76 -4.09
C ALA A 109 0.99 -14.40 -4.88
N GLY A 110 0.74 -15.71 -4.72
CA GLY A 110 -0.39 -16.42 -5.32
C GLY A 110 -1.64 -16.50 -4.43
N ASN A 111 -1.54 -16.23 -3.11
CA ASN A 111 -2.58 -16.50 -2.13
C ASN A 111 -2.91 -15.28 -1.24
N LEU A 112 -2.61 -14.07 -1.68
CA LEU A 112 -2.86 -12.82 -0.94
C LEU A 112 -4.35 -12.53 -0.67
N HIS A 113 -5.27 -13.23 -1.35
CA HIS A 113 -6.71 -13.09 -1.15
C HIS A 113 -7.21 -13.68 0.18
N ARG A 114 -6.40 -14.50 0.87
CA ARG A 114 -6.77 -15.04 2.18
C ARG A 114 -6.71 -13.95 3.24
N ARG A 115 -7.66 -14.03 4.19
CA ARG A 115 -7.77 -13.10 5.33
C ARG A 115 -7.65 -13.89 6.62
N LEU A 116 -7.25 -13.19 7.68
CA LEU A 116 -7.16 -13.78 9.02
C LEU A 116 -8.54 -14.02 9.61
N ASP A 117 -9.51 -13.16 9.28
CA ASP A 117 -10.93 -13.25 9.67
C ASP A 117 -11.11 -13.59 11.17
N LEU A 118 -10.50 -12.77 12.03
CA LEU A 118 -10.47 -12.99 13.48
C LEU A 118 -11.74 -12.51 14.19
N GLY A 119 -12.78 -12.10 13.46
CA GLY A 119 -14.02 -11.54 14.01
C GLY A 119 -13.90 -10.07 14.39
N GLU A 120 -14.87 -9.55 15.17
CA GLU A 120 -14.85 -8.16 15.59
C GLU A 120 -13.66 -7.85 16.52
N PRO A 121 -13.07 -6.64 16.45
CA PRO A 121 -11.93 -6.24 17.28
C PRO A 121 -12.37 -6.09 18.74
N THR A 122 -12.14 -7.13 19.53
CA THR A 122 -12.47 -7.17 20.97
C THR A 122 -11.25 -7.02 21.87
N ASP A 123 -10.05 -7.15 21.32
CA ASP A 123 -8.78 -7.02 22.01
C ASP A 123 -7.66 -6.53 21.07
N GLU A 124 -6.50 -6.19 21.59
CA GLU A 124 -5.35 -5.67 20.85
C GLU A 124 -4.81 -6.68 19.82
N LEU A 125 -5.03 -7.99 20.03
CA LEU A 125 -4.60 -9.05 19.11
C LEU A 125 -5.51 -9.13 17.88
N THR A 126 -6.81 -8.95 18.05
CA THR A 126 -7.76 -8.88 16.93
C THR A 126 -7.60 -7.58 16.15
N GLU A 127 -7.30 -6.46 16.79
CA GLU A 127 -6.93 -5.19 16.13
C GLU A 127 -5.67 -5.35 15.27
N LEU A 128 -4.63 -6.04 15.78
CA LEU A 128 -3.45 -6.39 15.00
C LEU A 128 -3.82 -7.25 13.79
N GLY A 129 -4.74 -8.18 13.94
CA GLY A 129 -5.25 -9.01 12.84
C GLY A 129 -5.89 -8.18 11.73
N HIS A 130 -6.72 -7.21 12.07
CA HIS A 130 -7.33 -6.29 11.11
C HIS A 130 -6.30 -5.42 10.40
N THR A 131 -5.31 -4.90 11.14
CA THR A 131 -4.20 -4.13 10.54
C THR A 131 -3.42 -4.96 9.53
N LEU A 132 -3.19 -6.24 9.80
CA LEU A 132 -2.55 -7.17 8.87
C LEU A 132 -3.43 -7.50 7.66
N ASP A 133 -4.74 -7.67 7.85
CA ASP A 133 -5.68 -7.90 6.73
C ASP A 133 -5.74 -6.69 5.81
N ASP A 134 -5.70 -5.46 6.33
CA ASP A 134 -5.60 -4.23 5.55
C ASP A 134 -4.27 -4.15 4.77
N LEU A 135 -3.16 -4.54 5.40
CA LEU A 135 -1.87 -4.62 4.73
C LEU A 135 -1.90 -5.63 3.58
N PHE A 136 -2.48 -6.83 3.80
CA PHE A 136 -2.63 -7.85 2.76
C PHE A 136 -3.54 -7.39 1.63
N ALA A 137 -4.60 -6.64 1.93
CA ALA A 137 -5.48 -6.06 0.92
C ALA A 137 -4.72 -5.06 0.03
N ARG A 138 -3.91 -4.19 0.61
CA ARG A 138 -3.06 -3.24 -0.13
C ARG A 138 -2.01 -3.95 -0.98
N LEU A 139 -1.35 -4.98 -0.42
CA LEU A 139 -0.38 -5.79 -1.16
C LEU A 139 -1.05 -6.52 -2.34
N GLN A 140 -2.22 -7.12 -2.12
CA GLN A 140 -2.98 -7.77 -3.18
C GLN A 140 -3.31 -6.80 -4.31
N ALA A 141 -3.87 -5.63 -3.97
CA ALA A 141 -4.21 -4.60 -4.96
C ALA A 141 -2.97 -4.16 -5.77
N SER A 142 -1.81 -4.03 -5.12
CA SER A 142 -0.54 -3.69 -5.78
C SER A 142 -0.08 -4.80 -6.74
N PHE A 143 -0.14 -6.07 -6.33
CA PHE A 143 0.22 -7.19 -7.20
C PHE A 143 -0.74 -7.37 -8.37
N ASP A 144 -2.04 -7.19 -8.15
CA ASP A 144 -3.03 -7.29 -9.21
C ASP A 144 -2.86 -6.15 -10.22
N ALA A 145 -2.60 -4.92 -9.74
CA ALA A 145 -2.26 -3.78 -10.61
C ALA A 145 -1.00 -4.06 -11.45
N GLN A 146 0.05 -4.64 -10.82
CA GLN A 146 1.28 -5.00 -11.52
C GLN A 146 1.05 -6.10 -12.57
N ARG A 147 0.24 -7.12 -12.26
CA ARG A 147 -0.12 -8.18 -13.24
C ARG A 147 -0.89 -7.62 -14.43
N HIS A 148 -1.87 -6.77 -14.17
CA HIS A 148 -2.64 -6.09 -15.22
C HIS A 148 -1.75 -5.20 -16.08
N PHE A 149 -0.82 -4.45 -15.45
CA PHE A 149 0.16 -3.63 -16.15
C PHE A 149 1.01 -4.46 -17.11
N VAL A 150 1.61 -5.57 -16.64
CA VAL A 150 2.45 -6.46 -17.48
C VAL A 150 1.65 -7.10 -18.60
N ALA A 151 0.42 -7.56 -18.32
CA ALA A 151 -0.45 -8.14 -19.33
C ALA A 151 -0.82 -7.12 -20.43
N ASN A 152 -1.24 -5.93 -20.02
CA ASN A 152 -1.60 -4.86 -20.96
C ASN A 152 -0.39 -4.39 -21.78
N ALA A 153 0.77 -4.17 -21.14
CA ALA A 153 2.01 -3.82 -21.84
C ALA A 153 2.39 -4.87 -22.88
N SER A 154 2.25 -6.16 -22.54
CA SER A 154 2.52 -7.26 -23.47
C SER A 154 1.56 -7.27 -24.68
N HIS A 155 0.29 -6.97 -24.47
CA HIS A 155 -0.70 -6.84 -25.55
C HIS A 155 -0.43 -5.64 -26.43
N GLU A 156 -0.17 -4.46 -25.84
CA GLU A 156 0.10 -3.22 -26.56
C GLU A 156 1.43 -3.26 -27.35
N LEU A 157 2.40 -4.06 -26.92
CA LEU A 157 3.63 -4.30 -27.68
C LEU A 157 3.43 -5.33 -28.82
N ARG A 158 2.62 -6.36 -28.60
CA ARG A 158 2.45 -7.44 -29.58
C ARG A 158 1.66 -7.00 -30.83
N THR A 159 0.61 -6.21 -30.64
CA THR A 159 -0.28 -5.79 -31.73
C THR A 159 0.44 -5.01 -32.82
N PRO A 160 1.20 -3.90 -32.52
CA PRO A 160 1.91 -3.17 -33.59
C PRO A 160 3.06 -3.99 -34.19
N LEU A 161 3.71 -4.87 -33.41
CA LEU A 161 4.74 -5.76 -33.93
C LEU A 161 4.18 -6.76 -34.94
N ALA A 162 3.01 -7.34 -34.68
CA ALA A 162 2.32 -8.19 -35.61
C ALA A 162 1.90 -7.41 -36.87
N GLY A 163 1.38 -6.18 -36.74
CA GLY A 163 1.05 -5.30 -37.84
C GLY A 163 2.25 -4.96 -38.71
N LEU A 164 3.38 -4.59 -38.08
CA LEU A 164 4.64 -4.32 -38.77
C LEU A 164 5.11 -5.53 -39.61
N ARG A 165 5.07 -6.71 -38.99
CA ARG A 165 5.44 -7.95 -39.67
C ARG A 165 4.53 -8.24 -40.85
N THR A 166 3.22 -8.17 -40.67
CA THR A 166 2.25 -8.40 -41.76
C THR A 166 2.42 -7.40 -42.89
N LEU A 167 2.62 -6.10 -42.59
CA LEU A 167 2.87 -5.06 -43.57
C LEU A 167 4.09 -5.40 -44.46
N LEU A 168 5.20 -5.80 -43.84
CA LEU A 168 6.42 -6.17 -44.56
C LEU A 168 6.26 -7.49 -45.33
N GLU A 169 5.60 -8.50 -44.75
CA GLU A 169 5.33 -9.78 -45.43
C GLU A 169 4.46 -9.58 -46.68
N VAL A 170 3.42 -8.73 -46.60
CA VAL A 170 2.56 -8.41 -47.77
C VAL A 170 3.35 -7.65 -48.82
N ALA A 171 4.13 -6.62 -48.43
CA ALA A 171 4.93 -5.84 -49.38
C ALA A 171 6.00 -6.68 -50.08
N LEU A 172 6.56 -7.69 -49.43
CA LEU A 172 7.57 -8.60 -49.99
C LEU A 172 6.95 -9.72 -50.84
N ALA A 173 5.70 -10.10 -50.58
CA ALA A 173 5.02 -11.18 -51.30
C ALA A 173 4.35 -10.71 -52.60
N ASP A 174 4.20 -9.41 -52.81
CA ASP A 174 3.60 -8.83 -54.02
C ASP A 174 4.65 -8.77 -55.15
N PRO A 175 4.56 -9.63 -56.18
CA PRO A 175 5.51 -9.64 -57.30
C PRO A 175 5.38 -8.42 -58.24
N ASP A 176 4.24 -7.70 -58.14
CA ASP A 176 3.94 -6.53 -58.99
C ASP A 176 4.17 -5.22 -58.19
N ALA A 177 4.72 -5.29 -56.99
CA ALA A 177 5.00 -4.13 -56.17
C ALA A 177 6.00 -3.19 -56.87
N ASP A 178 5.58 -1.99 -57.15
CA ASP A 178 6.46 -0.96 -57.67
C ASP A 178 7.32 -0.31 -56.53
N VAL A 179 8.31 0.49 -56.93
CA VAL A 179 9.22 1.14 -56.00
C VAL A 179 8.47 2.08 -55.03
N GLU A 180 7.37 2.70 -55.47
CA GLU A 180 6.61 3.62 -54.64
C GLU A 180 5.75 2.87 -53.61
N ALA A 181 5.17 1.74 -53.94
CA ALA A 181 4.50 0.85 -53.01
C ALA A 181 5.44 0.34 -51.93
N LEU A 182 6.65 -0.10 -52.27
CA LEU A 182 7.67 -0.53 -51.32
C LEU A 182 8.13 0.63 -50.42
N ARG A 183 8.33 1.84 -50.98
CA ARG A 183 8.65 3.01 -50.17
C ARG A 183 7.55 3.41 -49.21
N SER A 184 6.28 3.27 -49.64
CA SER A 184 5.13 3.52 -48.78
C SER A 184 5.09 2.54 -47.61
N ALA A 185 5.28 1.24 -47.88
CA ALA A 185 5.36 0.23 -46.83
C ALA A 185 6.52 0.48 -45.86
N CYS A 186 7.70 0.88 -46.37
CA CYS A 186 8.83 1.25 -45.50
C CYS A 186 8.53 2.47 -44.62
N ARG A 187 7.88 3.52 -45.16
CA ARG A 187 7.49 4.70 -44.40
C ARG A 187 6.50 4.34 -43.27
N GLU A 188 5.54 3.49 -43.55
CA GLU A 188 4.57 3.01 -42.57
C GLU A 188 5.24 2.11 -41.54
N ALA A 189 6.19 1.26 -41.93
CA ALA A 189 7.00 0.46 -41.00
C ALA A 189 7.81 1.33 -40.02
N VAL A 190 8.45 2.39 -40.54
CA VAL A 190 9.17 3.37 -39.67
C VAL A 190 8.21 4.04 -38.70
N ALA A 191 7.05 4.51 -39.17
CA ALA A 191 6.05 5.15 -38.30
C ALA A 191 5.52 4.22 -37.18
N LEU A 192 5.35 2.92 -37.47
CA LEU A 192 5.00 1.90 -36.48
C LEU A 192 6.15 1.67 -35.49
N GLY A 193 7.41 1.66 -35.96
CA GLY A 193 8.61 1.57 -35.09
C GLY A 193 8.71 2.72 -34.12
N GLU A 194 8.58 3.97 -34.58
CA GLU A 194 8.55 5.15 -33.73
C GLU A 194 7.42 5.12 -32.72
N HIS A 195 6.28 4.57 -33.10
CA HIS A 195 5.17 4.39 -32.18
C HIS A 195 5.51 3.40 -31.05
N GLN A 196 6.16 2.27 -31.37
CA GLN A 196 6.65 1.31 -30.37
C GLN A 196 7.71 1.91 -29.45
N GLU A 197 8.63 2.68 -29.99
CA GLU A 197 9.67 3.35 -29.19
C GLU A 197 9.04 4.27 -28.15
N ARG A 198 8.03 5.06 -28.53
CA ARG A 198 7.28 5.90 -27.58
C ARG A 198 6.61 5.07 -26.47
N LEU A 199 6.05 3.89 -26.79
CA LEU A 199 5.47 3.01 -25.78
C LEU A 199 6.53 2.50 -24.82
N VAL A 200 7.68 2.04 -25.31
CA VAL A 200 8.78 1.55 -24.46
C VAL A 200 9.29 2.66 -23.55
N GLN A 201 9.48 3.89 -24.08
CA GLN A 201 9.90 5.04 -23.27
C GLN A 201 8.87 5.39 -22.19
N ALA A 202 7.57 5.31 -22.50
CA ALA A 202 6.50 5.51 -21.53
C ALA A 202 6.52 4.48 -20.40
N LEU A 203 6.73 3.20 -20.74
CA LEU A 203 6.86 2.11 -19.74
C LEU A 203 8.09 2.28 -18.87
N LEU A 204 9.22 2.68 -19.45
CA LEU A 204 10.46 2.94 -18.71
C LEU A 204 10.32 4.15 -17.78
N ALA A 205 9.67 5.24 -18.21
CA ALA A 205 9.40 6.40 -17.38
C ALA A 205 8.54 6.02 -16.16
N LEU A 206 7.49 5.19 -16.38
CA LEU A 206 6.64 4.69 -15.30
C LEU A 206 7.44 3.82 -14.32
N ALA A 207 8.21 2.84 -14.81
CA ALA A 207 9.01 1.96 -13.97
C ALA A 207 10.13 2.69 -13.19
N THR A 208 10.68 3.76 -13.78
CA THR A 208 11.70 4.58 -13.11
C THR A 208 11.07 5.46 -12.02
N SER A 209 9.89 6.01 -12.29
CA SER A 209 9.16 6.81 -11.31
C SER A 209 8.75 6.01 -10.08
N GLU A 210 8.39 4.72 -10.23
CA GLU A 210 8.06 3.84 -9.10
C GLU A 210 9.25 3.57 -8.14
N ARG A 211 10.50 3.69 -8.64
CA ARG A 211 11.71 3.57 -7.82
C ARG A 211 12.01 4.80 -6.98
N GLY A 212 11.28 5.89 -7.22
CA GLY A 212 11.53 7.20 -6.61
C GLY A 212 12.68 7.96 -7.27
N VAL A 213 12.78 9.25 -6.94
CA VAL A 213 13.83 10.14 -7.45
C VAL A 213 15.14 9.86 -6.71
N THR A 214 16.16 9.45 -7.44
CA THR A 214 17.50 9.19 -6.90
C THR A 214 18.44 10.38 -7.02
N ARG A 215 18.15 11.30 -7.94
CA ARG A 215 18.94 12.52 -8.20
C ARG A 215 18.01 13.73 -8.19
N TRP A 216 18.35 14.71 -7.37
CA TRP A 216 17.60 15.94 -7.22
C TRP A 216 18.46 17.11 -7.70
N ASP A 217 18.12 17.66 -8.85
CA ASP A 217 18.75 18.86 -9.40
C ASP A 217 17.78 20.05 -9.24
N THR A 218 18.33 21.25 -9.03
CA THR A 218 17.52 22.46 -9.07
C THR A 218 17.24 22.83 -10.52
N LEU A 219 15.97 23.06 -10.87
CA LEU A 219 15.53 23.41 -12.21
C LEU A 219 14.40 24.44 -12.18
N ASP A 220 14.26 25.20 -13.25
CA ASP A 220 13.12 26.10 -13.46
C ASP A 220 12.09 25.44 -14.37
N LEU A 221 10.88 25.20 -13.82
CA LEU A 221 9.78 24.61 -14.58
C LEU A 221 9.40 25.45 -15.79
N ALA A 222 9.51 26.78 -15.72
CA ALA A 222 9.22 27.66 -16.86
C ALA A 222 10.12 27.33 -18.05
N HIS A 223 11.41 27.12 -17.80
CA HIS A 223 12.38 26.78 -18.85
C HIS A 223 12.12 25.38 -19.45
N VAL A 224 11.78 24.39 -18.61
CA VAL A 224 11.43 23.06 -19.10
C VAL A 224 10.17 23.10 -19.98
N VAL A 225 9.14 23.83 -19.52
CA VAL A 225 7.88 24.00 -20.28
C VAL A 225 8.13 24.69 -21.62
N GLU A 226 8.95 25.77 -21.65
CA GLU A 226 9.31 26.50 -22.87
C GLU A 226 9.97 25.57 -23.91
N GLY A 227 10.93 24.73 -23.46
CA GLY A 227 11.61 23.76 -24.32
C GLY A 227 10.64 22.73 -24.91
N VAL A 228 9.73 22.20 -24.12
CA VAL A 228 8.72 21.24 -24.59
C VAL A 228 7.72 21.90 -25.53
N LEU A 229 7.20 23.10 -25.21
CA LEU A 229 6.28 23.84 -26.08
C LEU A 229 6.92 24.15 -27.43
N ALA A 230 8.19 24.59 -27.46
CA ALA A 230 8.91 24.85 -28.69
C ALA A 230 8.92 23.64 -29.62
N SER A 231 9.13 22.44 -29.08
CA SER A 231 9.13 21.18 -29.85
C SER A 231 7.74 20.72 -30.32
N ARG A 232 6.65 21.29 -29.80
CA ARG A 232 5.26 20.92 -30.10
C ARG A 232 4.48 21.96 -30.91
N ARG A 233 5.05 23.13 -31.12
CA ARG A 233 4.39 24.25 -31.84
C ARG A 233 3.95 23.87 -33.24
N ASP A 234 4.78 23.16 -33.98
CA ASP A 234 4.45 22.78 -35.37
C ASP A 234 3.29 21.76 -35.38
N GLN A 235 3.32 20.77 -34.51
CA GLN A 235 2.25 19.80 -34.33
C GLN A 235 0.92 20.47 -33.96
N ALA A 236 0.94 21.45 -33.05
CA ALA A 236 -0.27 22.17 -32.64
C ALA A 236 -0.84 22.99 -33.80
N LYS A 237 0.02 23.66 -34.59
CA LYS A 237 -0.40 24.39 -35.82
C LYS A 237 -1.03 23.48 -36.85
N GLU A 238 -0.42 22.30 -37.10
CA GLU A 238 -0.96 21.31 -38.06
C GLU A 238 -2.34 20.79 -37.65
N THR A 239 -2.60 20.75 -36.36
CA THR A 239 -3.91 20.32 -35.79
C THR A 239 -4.88 21.47 -35.55
N GLY A 240 -4.50 22.72 -35.86
CA GLY A 240 -5.34 23.92 -35.64
C GLY A 240 -5.57 24.29 -34.17
N ILE A 241 -4.63 23.93 -33.29
CA ILE A 241 -4.74 24.18 -31.85
C ILE A 241 -3.95 25.44 -31.48
N ASP A 242 -4.60 26.37 -30.77
CA ASP A 242 -3.98 27.55 -30.22
C ASP A 242 -3.23 27.21 -28.91
N LEU A 243 -1.94 27.53 -28.84
CA LEU A 243 -1.08 27.34 -27.68
C LEU A 243 -0.85 28.67 -26.96
N ALA A 244 -1.51 28.89 -25.83
CA ALA A 244 -1.27 30.01 -24.95
C ALA A 244 -0.31 29.62 -23.81
N GLU A 245 0.68 30.48 -23.54
CA GLU A 245 1.66 30.26 -22.48
C GLU A 245 1.74 31.49 -21.56
N HIS A 246 1.68 31.23 -20.23
CA HIS A 246 1.87 32.22 -19.17
C HIS A 246 2.91 31.69 -18.19
N LEU A 247 4.17 31.83 -18.56
CA LEU A 247 5.29 31.27 -17.82
C LEU A 247 5.92 32.33 -16.91
N THR A 248 5.91 32.03 -15.61
CA THR A 248 6.68 32.78 -14.62
C THR A 248 7.74 31.87 -14.01
N PRO A 249 8.90 32.40 -13.59
CA PRO A 249 9.95 31.60 -12.96
C PRO A 249 9.40 30.75 -11.82
N ALA A 250 9.67 29.45 -11.86
CA ALA A 250 9.10 28.46 -10.97
C ALA A 250 10.15 27.40 -10.61
N VAL A 251 11.07 27.78 -9.71
CA VAL A 251 12.22 26.97 -9.34
C VAL A 251 11.82 25.87 -8.38
N THR A 252 12.15 24.63 -8.71
CA THR A 252 11.93 23.44 -7.89
C THR A 252 13.15 22.51 -7.91
N ALA A 253 13.13 21.48 -7.08
CA ALA A 253 14.11 20.38 -7.11
C ALA A 253 13.46 19.11 -7.64
N GLY A 254 14.19 18.35 -8.46
CA GLY A 254 13.71 17.09 -8.98
C GLY A 254 14.65 16.47 -10.02
N ASP A 255 14.25 15.32 -10.56
CA ASP A 255 14.93 14.71 -11.71
C ASP A 255 14.50 15.44 -13.00
N PRO A 256 15.43 16.10 -13.71
CA PRO A 256 15.09 16.89 -14.90
C PRO A 256 14.41 16.06 -15.99
N ARG A 257 14.83 14.81 -16.18
CA ARG A 257 14.27 13.93 -17.23
C ARG A 257 12.85 13.51 -16.91
N LEU A 258 12.57 13.19 -15.64
CA LEU A 258 11.23 12.83 -15.20
C LEU A 258 10.29 14.03 -15.26
N ILE A 259 10.74 15.21 -14.86
CA ILE A 259 9.94 16.45 -14.93
C ILE A 259 9.68 16.83 -16.39
N GLU A 260 10.68 16.76 -17.28
CA GLU A 260 10.48 16.97 -18.73
C GLU A 260 9.46 15.97 -19.30
N SER A 261 9.55 14.68 -18.93
CA SER A 261 8.58 13.66 -19.33
C SER A 261 7.16 13.98 -18.84
N LEU A 262 7.02 14.45 -17.59
CA LEU A 262 5.73 14.87 -17.04
C LEU A 262 5.14 16.04 -17.87
N VAL A 263 5.93 17.07 -18.15
CA VAL A 263 5.52 18.24 -18.93
C VAL A 263 5.11 17.83 -20.35
N ALA A 264 5.94 17.00 -21.01
CA ALA A 264 5.65 16.50 -22.35
C ALA A 264 4.34 15.69 -22.41
N ASN A 265 4.13 14.80 -21.43
CA ASN A 265 2.89 13.98 -21.37
C ASN A 265 1.64 14.83 -21.13
N LEU A 266 1.73 15.91 -20.31
CA LEU A 266 0.61 16.83 -20.13
C LEU A 266 0.28 17.60 -21.39
N ILE A 267 1.28 18.14 -22.08
CA ILE A 267 1.10 18.93 -23.30
C ILE A 267 0.63 18.04 -24.46
N ASP A 268 1.27 16.86 -24.66
CA ASP A 268 0.85 15.91 -25.69
C ASP A 268 -0.59 15.43 -25.47
N ASN A 269 -0.99 15.21 -24.21
CA ASN A 269 -2.37 14.86 -23.87
C ASN A 269 -3.34 15.99 -24.21
N ALA A 270 -2.99 17.23 -23.88
CA ALA A 270 -3.79 18.42 -24.11
C ALA A 270 -3.98 18.71 -25.61
N ILE A 271 -2.96 18.48 -26.45
CA ILE A 271 -3.03 18.62 -27.91
C ILE A 271 -3.86 17.47 -28.51
N ARG A 272 -3.57 16.22 -28.11
CA ARG A 272 -4.18 15.03 -28.71
C ARG A 272 -5.68 14.92 -28.44
N HIS A 273 -6.12 15.24 -27.23
CA HIS A 273 -7.52 15.13 -26.79
C HIS A 273 -8.27 16.46 -26.89
N ASN A 274 -7.86 17.30 -27.83
CA ASN A 274 -8.52 18.55 -28.17
C ASN A 274 -9.50 18.37 -29.37
N HIS A 275 -10.25 19.39 -29.67
CA HIS A 275 -11.03 19.49 -30.91
C HIS A 275 -10.35 20.45 -31.89
N ALA A 276 -10.76 20.46 -33.17
CA ALA A 276 -10.30 21.43 -34.12
C ALA A 276 -10.62 22.86 -33.63
N ASP A 277 -9.71 23.80 -33.87
CA ASP A 277 -9.80 25.18 -33.40
C ASP A 277 -9.88 25.32 -31.87
N GLY A 278 -9.39 24.29 -31.13
CA GLY A 278 -9.31 24.30 -29.69
C GLY A 278 -8.10 25.08 -29.18
N HIS A 279 -8.04 25.20 -27.85
CA HIS A 279 -6.92 25.88 -27.19
C HIS A 279 -6.28 25.02 -26.11
N VAL A 280 -5.00 25.22 -25.88
CA VAL A 280 -4.23 24.70 -24.74
C VAL A 280 -3.57 25.87 -24.05
N GLU A 281 -3.77 25.99 -22.74
CA GLU A 281 -3.14 26.99 -21.90
C GLU A 281 -2.19 26.33 -20.92
N VAL A 282 -0.92 26.78 -20.90
CA VAL A 282 0.09 26.29 -19.98
C VAL A 282 0.57 27.43 -19.10
N THR A 283 0.46 27.25 -17.80
CA THR A 283 0.87 28.26 -16.81
C THR A 283 1.87 27.69 -15.82
N THR A 284 2.92 28.44 -15.50
CA THR A 284 3.79 28.19 -14.36
C THR A 284 3.63 29.33 -13.36
N ARG A 285 3.54 29.02 -12.08
CA ARG A 285 3.35 30.02 -11.03
C ARG A 285 4.04 29.61 -9.73
N THR A 286 4.68 30.58 -9.09
CA THR A 286 5.18 30.44 -7.73
C THR A 286 4.22 31.09 -6.76
N SER A 287 3.84 30.36 -5.69
CA SER A 287 2.97 30.84 -4.61
C SER A 287 3.51 30.38 -3.26
N GLY A 288 4.14 31.30 -2.52
CA GLY A 288 4.79 31.01 -1.25
C GLY A 288 5.87 29.92 -1.39
N THR A 289 5.72 28.81 -0.68
CA THR A 289 6.65 27.68 -0.67
C THR A 289 6.36 26.61 -1.73
N ARG A 290 5.49 26.89 -2.70
CA ARG A 290 5.09 25.93 -3.74
C ARG A 290 5.17 26.55 -5.11
N VAL A 291 5.56 25.73 -6.07
CA VAL A 291 5.49 26.06 -7.49
C VAL A 291 4.45 25.16 -8.16
N ALA A 292 3.71 25.72 -9.09
CA ALA A 292 2.63 25.01 -9.77
C ALA A 292 2.82 25.08 -11.28
N LEU A 293 2.66 23.93 -11.93
CA LEU A 293 2.44 23.80 -13.37
C LEU A 293 0.97 23.48 -13.57
N THR A 294 0.27 24.27 -14.38
CA THR A 294 -1.11 23.97 -14.79
C THR A 294 -1.17 23.89 -16.31
N VAL A 295 -1.75 22.81 -16.80
CA VAL A 295 -2.08 22.62 -18.22
C VAL A 295 -3.59 22.47 -18.34
N THR A 296 -4.20 23.31 -19.14
CA THR A 296 -5.64 23.34 -19.37
C THR A 296 -5.90 23.22 -20.88
N ASN A 297 -6.80 22.36 -21.28
CA ASN A 297 -7.19 22.24 -22.69
C ASN A 297 -8.70 22.28 -22.85
N SER A 298 -9.16 22.77 -24.00
CA SER A 298 -10.50 22.47 -24.51
C SER A 298 -10.57 21.03 -25.03
N GLY A 299 -11.79 20.49 -25.19
CA GLY A 299 -11.94 19.12 -25.65
C GLY A 299 -13.31 18.54 -25.31
N PRO A 300 -13.49 17.22 -25.41
CA PRO A 300 -14.75 16.58 -25.07
C PRO A 300 -15.09 16.72 -23.58
N VAL A 301 -16.38 16.67 -23.27
CA VAL A 301 -16.86 16.69 -21.88
C VAL A 301 -16.45 15.38 -21.19
N ILE A 302 -15.80 15.52 -20.02
CA ILE A 302 -15.33 14.39 -19.21
C ILE A 302 -16.24 14.28 -17.98
N PRO A 303 -16.90 13.11 -17.76
CA PRO A 303 -17.61 12.87 -16.51
C PRO A 303 -16.68 12.93 -15.30
N GLY A 304 -17.05 13.66 -14.26
CA GLY A 304 -16.18 13.89 -13.11
C GLY A 304 -15.75 12.61 -12.37
N ASP A 305 -16.63 11.61 -12.34
CA ASP A 305 -16.37 10.29 -11.76
C ASP A 305 -15.30 9.47 -12.53
N ARG A 306 -15.06 9.81 -13.80
CA ARG A 306 -14.08 9.16 -14.65
C ARG A 306 -12.67 9.75 -14.52
N ILE A 307 -12.52 10.96 -13.99
CA ILE A 307 -11.22 11.63 -13.87
C ILE A 307 -10.17 10.78 -13.13
N PRO A 308 -10.46 10.19 -11.96
CA PRO A 308 -9.47 9.37 -11.25
C PRO A 308 -8.98 8.17 -12.07
N SER A 309 -9.84 7.57 -12.89
CA SER A 309 -9.46 6.43 -13.73
C SER A 309 -8.52 6.80 -14.88
N LEU A 310 -8.52 8.05 -15.35
CA LEU A 310 -7.62 8.50 -16.42
C LEU A 310 -6.14 8.51 -16.03
N PHE A 311 -5.85 8.54 -14.73
CA PHE A 311 -4.49 8.48 -14.18
C PHE A 311 -4.01 7.05 -13.92
N GLN A 312 -4.82 6.05 -14.27
CA GLN A 312 -4.42 4.64 -14.22
C GLN A 312 -3.81 4.23 -15.57
N PRO A 313 -2.79 3.35 -15.58
CA PRO A 313 -2.19 2.88 -16.83
C PRO A 313 -3.20 2.21 -17.76
N PHE A 314 -3.10 2.49 -19.07
CA PHE A 314 -3.92 1.92 -20.15
C PHE A 314 -5.41 2.28 -20.11
N GLN A 315 -5.80 3.30 -19.33
CA GLN A 315 -7.18 3.75 -19.27
C GLN A 315 -7.46 4.83 -20.32
N LYS A 316 -8.63 4.69 -21.00
CA LYS A 316 -9.14 5.61 -22.02
C LYS A 316 -10.62 5.92 -21.75
N LEU A 317 -11.09 7.10 -22.15
CA LEU A 317 -12.50 7.49 -21.98
C LEU A 317 -13.48 6.71 -22.87
N ALA A 318 -13.06 6.35 -24.06
CA ALA A 318 -13.87 5.59 -25.02
C ALA A 318 -13.04 4.50 -25.71
N PRO A 319 -13.65 3.36 -26.09
CA PRO A 319 -12.98 2.37 -26.93
C PRO A 319 -12.67 2.98 -28.31
N GLU A 320 -11.53 2.60 -28.88
CA GLU A 320 -11.01 3.08 -30.15
C GLU A 320 -12.02 2.87 -31.28
N ARG A 321 -12.38 3.95 -31.97
CA ARG A 321 -12.94 3.85 -33.32
C ARG A 321 -11.77 3.67 -34.30
N HIS A 322 -11.80 2.60 -35.10
CA HIS A 322 -10.79 2.27 -36.09
C HIS A 322 -10.38 3.51 -36.91
N GLY A 323 -9.09 3.90 -36.83
CA GLY A 323 -8.51 4.95 -37.66
C GLY A 323 -7.86 6.15 -36.99
N ARG A 324 -8.05 6.41 -35.70
CA ARG A 324 -7.29 7.44 -34.98
C ARG A 324 -6.15 6.79 -34.21
N ARG A 325 -4.92 7.32 -34.37
CA ARG A 325 -3.72 6.94 -33.61
C ARG A 325 -3.84 7.49 -32.16
N ASP A 326 -4.78 6.93 -31.41
CA ASP A 326 -4.94 7.28 -29.99
C ASP A 326 -3.78 6.69 -29.18
N GLY A 327 -3.28 7.47 -28.22
CA GLY A 327 -2.17 7.04 -27.34
C GLY A 327 -2.54 5.81 -26.52
N TYR A 328 -1.54 5.21 -25.90
CA TYR A 328 -1.66 3.98 -25.10
C TYR A 328 -2.40 4.14 -23.75
N GLY A 329 -2.89 5.33 -23.39
CA GLY A 329 -3.45 5.58 -22.08
C GLY A 329 -2.39 5.56 -20.95
N LEU A 330 -1.14 5.87 -21.29
CA LEU A 330 -0.02 5.92 -20.35
C LEU A 330 0.36 7.34 -19.94
N GLY A 331 0.05 8.36 -20.74
CA GLY A 331 0.54 9.72 -20.50
C GLY A 331 0.16 10.28 -19.12
N LEU A 332 -1.12 10.24 -18.77
CA LEU A 332 -1.56 10.73 -17.45
C LEU A 332 -1.11 9.79 -16.29
N ALA A 333 -0.93 8.50 -16.56
CA ALA A 333 -0.35 7.58 -15.57
C ALA A 333 1.12 7.94 -15.27
N ILE A 334 1.91 8.31 -16.28
CA ILE A 334 3.28 8.82 -16.12
C ILE A 334 3.27 10.12 -15.29
N VAL A 335 2.36 11.05 -15.61
CA VAL A 335 2.21 12.29 -14.83
C VAL A 335 1.95 11.99 -13.36
N ASN A 336 1.05 11.05 -13.07
CA ASN A 336 0.75 10.63 -11.70
C ASN A 336 1.98 10.01 -11.00
N ALA A 337 2.65 9.07 -11.66
CA ALA A 337 3.82 8.38 -11.11
C ALA A 337 4.99 9.35 -10.84
N VAL A 338 5.29 10.26 -11.79
CA VAL A 338 6.32 11.28 -11.61
C VAL A 338 5.96 12.25 -10.49
N THR A 339 4.68 12.65 -10.39
CA THR A 339 4.19 13.50 -9.30
C THR A 339 4.42 12.83 -7.93
N HIS A 340 4.06 11.56 -7.80
CA HIS A 340 4.30 10.80 -6.58
C HIS A 340 5.79 10.64 -6.25
N ALA A 341 6.63 10.34 -7.26
CA ALA A 341 8.07 10.21 -7.08
C ALA A 341 8.72 11.51 -6.55
N HIS A 342 8.17 12.66 -6.92
CA HIS A 342 8.65 13.98 -6.48
C HIS A 342 7.93 14.50 -5.23
N HIS A 343 7.10 13.69 -4.56
CA HIS A 343 6.27 14.13 -3.42
C HIS A 343 5.44 15.39 -3.72
N ALA A 344 5.08 15.59 -4.99
CA ALA A 344 4.26 16.69 -5.46
C ALA A 344 2.77 16.37 -5.31
N ALA A 345 1.93 17.38 -5.36
CA ALA A 345 0.48 17.23 -5.32
C ALA A 345 -0.12 17.37 -6.72
N LEU A 346 -0.93 16.38 -7.13
CA LEU A 346 -1.68 16.39 -8.38
C LEU A 346 -3.15 16.71 -8.13
N THR A 347 -3.70 17.65 -8.90
CA THR A 347 -5.14 17.92 -8.94
C THR A 347 -5.59 17.99 -10.39
N ALA A 348 -6.72 17.37 -10.69
CA ALA A 348 -7.32 17.41 -12.02
C ALA A 348 -8.80 17.68 -11.92
N GLY A 349 -9.35 18.44 -12.86
CA GLY A 349 -10.75 18.79 -12.93
C GLY A 349 -11.26 18.84 -14.37
N ALA A 350 -12.48 18.32 -14.61
CA ALA A 350 -13.17 18.52 -15.86
C ALA A 350 -13.61 19.99 -15.98
N ARG A 351 -13.51 20.54 -17.18
CA ARG A 351 -14.03 21.87 -17.48
C ARG A 351 -15.52 21.78 -17.84
N PRO A 352 -16.34 22.71 -17.37
CA PRO A 352 -17.78 22.72 -17.71
C PRO A 352 -18.05 22.77 -19.21
N GLU A 353 -17.18 23.46 -19.95
CA GLU A 353 -17.26 23.65 -21.41
C GLU A 353 -16.62 22.49 -22.19
N GLY A 354 -16.11 21.47 -21.50
CA GLY A 354 -15.33 20.38 -22.05
C GLY A 354 -13.82 20.58 -21.92
N GLY A 355 -13.10 19.46 -21.91
CA GLY A 355 -11.65 19.42 -21.69
C GLY A 355 -11.27 19.15 -20.25
N LEU A 356 -9.96 19.24 -19.97
CA LEU A 356 -9.34 18.89 -18.69
C LEU A 356 -8.43 20.03 -18.22
N SER A 357 -8.39 20.26 -16.92
CA SER A 357 -7.39 21.10 -16.27
C SER A 357 -6.60 20.26 -15.28
N VAL A 358 -5.28 20.16 -15.46
CA VAL A 358 -4.37 19.40 -14.59
C VAL A 358 -3.36 20.34 -13.97
N THR A 359 -3.26 20.30 -12.64
CA THR A 359 -2.28 21.11 -11.88
C THR A 359 -1.39 20.20 -11.07
N VAL A 360 -0.07 20.35 -11.23
CA VAL A 360 0.96 19.70 -10.43
C VAL A 360 1.65 20.75 -9.58
N ARG A 361 1.72 20.52 -8.26
CA ARG A 361 2.34 21.43 -7.27
C ARG A 361 3.54 20.76 -6.64
N PHE A 362 4.71 21.36 -6.87
CA PHE A 362 5.99 20.93 -6.28
C PHE A 362 6.34 21.81 -5.07
N ALA A 363 7.26 21.35 -4.23
CA ALA A 363 7.90 22.20 -3.23
C ALA A 363 8.82 23.23 -3.92
N HIS A 364 8.87 24.45 -3.41
CA HIS A 364 9.74 25.50 -3.95
C HIS A 364 11.19 25.27 -3.49
N GLY A 365 12.10 25.14 -4.43
CA GLY A 365 13.56 25.32 -4.28
C GLY A 365 14.32 24.41 -3.31
N SER A 366 13.69 23.49 -2.60
CA SER A 366 14.38 22.69 -1.58
C SER A 366 14.24 21.20 -1.81
N HIS A 367 15.35 20.49 -1.60
CA HIS A 367 15.40 19.03 -1.46
C HIS A 367 14.51 18.64 -0.26
N PRO A 368 13.58 17.66 -0.39
CA PRO A 368 12.67 17.27 0.70
C PRO A 368 13.34 16.69 1.96
N ASN A 369 14.66 16.46 1.93
CA ASN A 369 15.43 15.85 3.03
C ASN A 369 16.49 16.78 3.66
N HIS A 370 16.45 18.12 3.43
CA HIS A 370 17.25 19.04 4.21
C HIS A 370 16.33 19.87 5.12
N PRO A 371 16.53 19.78 6.50
CA PRO A 371 15.80 20.57 7.47
C PRO A 371 16.14 22.06 7.34
#